data_292c1c4fa6b546e3ff847f2b4786ff7f
#
_entry.id   292c1c4fa6b546e3ff847f2b4786ff7f
#
_cell.length_a   1.000
_cell.length_b   1.000
_cell.length_c   1.000
_cell.angle_alpha   90.00
_cell.angle_beta   90.00
_cell.angle_gamma   90.00
#
_symmetry.space_group_name_H-M   'P 1'
#
loop_
_entity.id
_entity.type
_entity.pdbx_description
1 polymer ?
#
loop_
_entity_poly.entity_id
_entity_poly.type
_entity_poly.pdbx_seq_one_letter_code
_entity_poly.pdbx_strand_id
1 'polypeptide(L)'
;DLLGEGLSAPLERKKEAALALEAALRQDPRVKSVLMGGYLEREIRVALKSTQGAEGSFRTGFAALTGSFVMAQGKSVKQGWDFKAGKEFHALEPGRTALEFREKTARLLEAKPLKTGRYRAYLEPRAMALLLSGVAEALSGKNALEGKSRLLGRLGERIASPLVTLVDDPTLEKGLLSRPFDAEGTPTARTVVVEKGVFKTFLHNLETAKALGQRNTGHAARSYRGTLGVAPTNLYLEPVGNLALTDGVVVTEFMGLHAGANPVTLD
;
A
#
# COMPACT_ATOMS: atom_id res chain seq x y z
N ASP A 1 -18.72 5.11 10.38
CA ASP A 1 -18.65 4.02 9.40
C ASP A 1 -17.70 4.42 8.25
N LEU A 2 -16.72 3.56 7.97
CA LEU A 2 -15.69 3.81 6.94
C LEU A 2 -15.77 2.77 5.81
N LEU A 3 -16.90 2.08 5.65
CA LEU A 3 -17.04 1.01 4.66
C LEU A 3 -17.02 1.49 3.21
N GLY A 4 -17.53 2.68 2.93
CA GLY A 4 -17.82 3.10 1.56
C GLY A 4 -18.95 2.27 0.93
N GLU A 5 -19.42 2.68 -0.25
CA GLU A 5 -20.53 2.03 -0.95
C GLU A 5 -20.15 0.66 -1.58
N GLY A 6 -18.86 0.38 -1.72
CA GLY A 6 -18.37 -0.81 -2.43
C GLY A 6 -18.87 -2.12 -1.86
N LEU A 7 -18.99 -2.21 -0.54
CA LEU A 7 -19.41 -3.43 0.15
C LEU A 7 -20.93 -3.64 0.17
N SER A 8 -21.72 -2.61 -0.06
CA SER A 8 -23.20 -2.68 -0.06
C SER A 8 -23.80 -3.15 -1.38
N ALA A 9 -23.00 -3.30 -2.44
CA ALA A 9 -23.49 -3.76 -3.73
C ALA A 9 -24.13 -5.15 -3.62
N PRO A 10 -25.25 -5.42 -4.33
CA PRO A 10 -25.88 -6.74 -4.36
C PRO A 10 -24.92 -7.82 -4.90
N LEU A 11 -25.07 -9.05 -4.40
CA LEU A 11 -24.21 -10.18 -4.80
C LEU A 11 -24.17 -10.38 -6.31
N GLU A 12 -25.31 -10.23 -7.00
CA GLU A 12 -25.38 -10.40 -8.45
C GLU A 12 -24.49 -9.36 -9.18
N ARG A 13 -24.47 -8.11 -8.75
CA ARG A 13 -23.59 -7.10 -9.31
C ARG A 13 -22.10 -7.40 -9.07
N LYS A 14 -21.76 -8.00 -7.94
CA LYS A 14 -20.40 -8.44 -7.63
C LYS A 14 -19.96 -9.59 -8.54
N LYS A 15 -20.87 -10.55 -8.79
CA LYS A 15 -20.64 -11.63 -9.77
C LYS A 15 -20.49 -11.08 -11.19
N GLU A 16 -21.38 -10.19 -11.60
CA GLU A 16 -21.30 -9.51 -12.90
C GLU A 16 -19.97 -8.80 -13.10
N ALA A 17 -19.47 -8.10 -12.07
CA ALA A 17 -18.18 -7.42 -12.13
C ALA A 17 -17.00 -8.39 -12.33
N ALA A 18 -17.02 -9.55 -11.65
CA ALA A 18 -16.00 -10.58 -11.83
C ALA A 18 -16.05 -11.21 -13.24
N LEU A 19 -17.25 -11.54 -13.72
CA LEU A 19 -17.44 -12.07 -15.07
C LEU A 19 -17.08 -11.05 -16.16
N ALA A 20 -17.44 -9.79 -15.95
CA ALA A 20 -17.08 -8.71 -16.87
C ALA A 20 -15.56 -8.48 -16.94
N LEU A 21 -14.85 -8.60 -15.80
CA LEU A 21 -13.39 -8.56 -15.78
C LEU A 21 -12.80 -9.70 -16.61
N GLU A 22 -13.27 -10.94 -16.40
CA GLU A 22 -12.80 -12.11 -17.15
C GLU A 22 -13.06 -11.95 -18.64
N ALA A 23 -14.29 -11.58 -19.03
CA ALA A 23 -14.65 -11.34 -20.41
C ALA A 23 -13.79 -10.26 -21.07
N ALA A 24 -13.54 -9.16 -20.35
CA ALA A 24 -12.68 -8.09 -20.82
C ALA A 24 -11.21 -8.50 -20.93
N LEU A 25 -10.69 -9.34 -20.02
CA LEU A 25 -9.34 -9.91 -20.14
C LEU A 25 -9.20 -10.73 -21.43
N ARG A 26 -10.20 -11.52 -21.79
CA ARG A 26 -10.21 -12.38 -23.00
C ARG A 26 -10.32 -11.63 -24.32
N GLN A 27 -10.65 -10.32 -24.33
CA GLN A 27 -10.75 -9.53 -25.55
C GLN A 27 -9.43 -9.34 -26.30
N ASP A 28 -8.29 -9.45 -25.61
CA ASP A 28 -6.98 -9.36 -26.27
C ASP A 28 -6.57 -10.74 -26.80
N PRO A 29 -6.32 -10.90 -28.12
CA PRO A 29 -5.97 -12.19 -28.73
C PRO A 29 -4.65 -12.76 -28.20
N ARG A 30 -3.81 -11.95 -27.57
CA ARG A 30 -2.60 -12.39 -26.90
C ARG A 30 -2.87 -13.10 -25.58
N VAL A 31 -4.03 -12.89 -24.96
CA VAL A 31 -4.45 -13.63 -23.76
C VAL A 31 -4.87 -15.05 -24.17
N LYS A 32 -4.07 -16.04 -23.77
CA LYS A 32 -4.27 -17.44 -24.12
C LYS A 32 -5.15 -18.17 -23.12
N SER A 33 -5.08 -17.78 -21.86
CA SER A 33 -5.95 -18.29 -20.80
C SER A 33 -6.13 -17.25 -19.70
N VAL A 34 -7.32 -17.23 -19.11
CA VAL A 34 -7.59 -16.54 -17.85
C VAL A 34 -7.65 -17.62 -16.78
N LEU A 35 -6.73 -17.54 -15.82
CA LEU A 35 -6.59 -18.50 -14.72
C LEU A 35 -7.54 -18.15 -13.58
N MET A 36 -7.76 -16.84 -13.36
CA MET A 36 -8.66 -16.33 -12.34
C MET A 36 -9.14 -14.92 -12.76
N GLY A 37 -10.44 -14.72 -12.70
CA GLY A 37 -11.08 -13.41 -12.66
C GLY A 37 -11.97 -13.38 -11.43
N GLY A 38 -11.75 -12.41 -10.53
CA GLY A 38 -12.46 -12.45 -9.24
C GLY A 38 -12.78 -11.08 -8.68
N TYR A 39 -13.85 -11.08 -7.88
CA TYR A 39 -14.19 -10.01 -6.97
C TYR A 39 -13.87 -10.47 -5.55
N LEU A 40 -13.22 -9.63 -4.80
CA LEU A 40 -12.87 -9.84 -3.40
C LEU A 40 -13.35 -8.65 -2.59
N GLU A 41 -13.87 -8.92 -1.43
CA GLU A 41 -14.19 -7.88 -0.46
C GLU A 41 -13.72 -8.27 0.95
N ARG A 42 -13.43 -7.26 1.73
CA ARG A 42 -13.09 -7.42 3.13
C ARG A 42 -13.83 -6.38 3.95
N GLU A 43 -14.60 -6.83 4.92
CA GLU A 43 -15.17 -6.00 5.98
C GLU A 43 -14.45 -6.30 7.29
N ILE A 44 -14.11 -5.26 8.02
CA ILE A 44 -13.50 -5.32 9.35
C ILE A 44 -14.38 -4.53 10.29
N ARG A 45 -14.82 -5.18 11.36
CA ARG A 45 -15.56 -4.56 12.48
C ARG A 45 -14.64 -4.59 13.69
N VAL A 46 -14.46 -3.42 14.30
CA VAL A 46 -13.65 -3.27 15.50
C VAL A 46 -14.55 -2.71 16.60
N ALA A 47 -14.49 -3.35 17.75
CA ALA A 47 -15.03 -2.81 18.99
C ALA A 47 -13.93 -2.88 20.06
N LEU A 48 -13.76 -1.80 20.78
CA LEU A 48 -12.75 -1.67 21.83
C LEU A 48 -13.43 -1.15 23.10
N LYS A 49 -13.12 -1.76 24.23
CA LYS A 49 -13.47 -1.29 25.55
C LYS A 49 -12.32 -1.53 26.49
N SER A 50 -11.94 -0.53 27.27
CA SER A 50 -10.84 -0.56 28.20
C SER A 50 -11.28 -0.14 29.59
N THR A 51 -10.66 -0.72 30.62
CA THR A 51 -10.83 -0.28 32.03
C THR A 51 -10.31 1.13 32.27
N GLN A 52 -9.52 1.68 31.35
CA GLN A 52 -9.00 3.05 31.38
C GLN A 52 -9.94 4.06 30.72
N GLY A 53 -11.17 3.65 30.40
CA GLY A 53 -12.21 4.54 29.89
C GLY A 53 -12.26 4.68 28.35
N ALA A 54 -11.34 4.07 27.61
CA ALA A 54 -11.43 4.06 26.15
C ALA A 54 -12.55 3.11 25.71
N GLU A 55 -13.51 3.63 24.92
CA GLU A 55 -14.61 2.86 24.34
C GLU A 55 -14.91 3.39 22.93
N GLY A 56 -15.09 2.48 21.98
CA GLY A 56 -15.45 2.85 20.63
C GLY A 56 -15.63 1.66 19.72
N SER A 57 -16.28 1.90 18.58
CA SER A 57 -16.40 0.91 17.53
C SER A 57 -16.37 1.58 16.17
N PHE A 58 -15.90 0.87 15.16
CA PHE A 58 -15.97 1.29 13.78
C PHE A 58 -16.04 0.09 12.84
N ARG A 59 -16.48 0.37 11.61
CA ARG A 59 -16.43 -0.57 10.49
C ARG A 59 -15.61 0.02 9.37
N THR A 60 -14.76 -0.77 8.77
CA THR A 60 -13.98 -0.38 7.59
C THR A 60 -13.87 -1.55 6.63
N GLY A 61 -13.49 -1.29 5.40
CA GLY A 61 -13.34 -2.35 4.43
C GLY A 61 -13.01 -1.82 3.04
N PHE A 62 -12.86 -2.75 2.11
CA PHE A 62 -12.61 -2.46 0.71
C PHE A 62 -13.14 -3.57 -0.17
N ALA A 63 -13.36 -3.26 -1.43
CA ALA A 63 -13.60 -4.20 -2.51
C ALA A 63 -12.44 -4.20 -3.49
N ALA A 64 -12.21 -5.31 -4.19
CA ALA A 64 -11.17 -5.42 -5.20
C ALA A 64 -11.60 -6.32 -6.35
N LEU A 65 -11.14 -5.99 -7.55
CA LEU A 65 -11.07 -6.90 -8.68
C LEU A 65 -9.65 -7.47 -8.77
N THR A 66 -9.54 -8.76 -9.01
CA THR A 66 -8.25 -9.44 -9.18
C THR A 66 -8.29 -10.31 -10.43
N GLY A 67 -7.19 -10.33 -11.18
CA GLY A 67 -7.07 -11.12 -12.39
C GLY A 67 -5.71 -11.80 -12.50
N SER A 68 -5.73 -13.08 -12.92
CA SER A 68 -4.53 -13.80 -13.29
C SER A 68 -4.75 -14.45 -14.66
N PHE A 69 -3.83 -14.29 -15.57
CA PHE A 69 -3.95 -14.72 -16.96
C PHE A 69 -2.59 -14.92 -17.60
N VAL A 70 -2.58 -15.65 -18.71
CA VAL A 70 -1.38 -15.91 -19.50
C VAL A 70 -1.50 -15.18 -20.83
N MET A 71 -0.49 -14.38 -21.18
CA MET A 71 -0.34 -13.74 -22.48
C MET A 71 0.81 -14.37 -23.24
N ALA A 72 0.65 -14.49 -24.57
CA ALA A 72 1.71 -14.98 -25.47
C ALA A 72 1.74 -14.18 -26.77
N GLN A 73 2.96 -13.88 -27.22
CA GLN A 73 3.24 -13.27 -28.52
C GLN A 73 4.53 -13.85 -29.08
N GLY A 74 4.45 -14.50 -30.26
CA GLY A 74 5.57 -15.25 -30.81
C GLY A 74 6.04 -16.35 -29.84
N LYS A 75 7.33 -16.31 -29.46
CA LYS A 75 7.92 -17.23 -28.49
C LYS A 75 7.85 -16.72 -27.03
N SER A 76 7.40 -15.49 -26.82
CA SER A 76 7.30 -14.91 -25.49
C SER A 76 6.00 -15.29 -24.81
N VAL A 77 6.09 -15.81 -23.60
CA VAL A 77 4.93 -16.16 -22.75
C VAL A 77 5.14 -15.50 -21.40
N LYS A 78 4.11 -14.79 -20.91
CA LYS A 78 4.12 -14.09 -19.63
C LYS A 78 2.83 -14.37 -18.87
N GLN A 79 2.95 -14.58 -17.58
CA GLN A 79 1.82 -14.59 -16.68
C GLN A 79 1.62 -13.20 -16.12
N GLY A 80 0.41 -12.66 -16.25
CA GLY A 80 -0.05 -11.46 -15.59
C GLY A 80 -0.80 -11.81 -14.31
N TRP A 81 -0.58 -11.05 -13.27
CA TRP A 81 -1.40 -11.02 -12.07
C TRP A 81 -1.48 -9.59 -11.57
N ASP A 82 -2.69 -9.15 -11.29
CA ASP A 82 -2.90 -7.82 -10.72
C ASP A 82 -4.19 -7.74 -9.93
N PHE A 83 -4.33 -6.66 -9.14
CA PHE A 83 -5.56 -6.32 -8.45
C PHE A 83 -5.76 -4.80 -8.43
N LYS A 84 -7.02 -4.38 -8.40
CA LYS A 84 -7.46 -2.99 -8.20
C LYS A 84 -8.42 -2.95 -7.04
N ALA A 85 -8.08 -2.21 -6.00
CA ALA A 85 -8.88 -2.11 -4.78
C ALA A 85 -9.39 -0.68 -4.56
N GLY A 86 -10.53 -0.56 -3.91
CA GLY A 86 -11.14 0.71 -3.54
C GLY A 86 -12.31 0.54 -2.58
N LYS A 87 -12.79 1.65 -2.03
CA LYS A 87 -14.00 1.65 -1.19
C LYS A 87 -15.29 1.75 -2.00
N GLU A 88 -15.21 2.26 -3.21
CA GLU A 88 -16.36 2.52 -4.08
C GLU A 88 -16.46 1.45 -5.16
N PHE A 89 -17.62 0.77 -5.23
CA PHE A 89 -17.84 -0.29 -6.22
C PHE A 89 -17.70 0.20 -7.66
N HIS A 90 -18.25 1.37 -7.95
CA HIS A 90 -18.21 1.94 -9.30
C HIS A 90 -16.78 2.29 -9.76
N ALA A 91 -15.85 2.55 -8.84
CA ALA A 91 -14.45 2.85 -9.16
C ALA A 91 -13.65 1.62 -9.62
N LEU A 92 -14.18 0.42 -9.46
CA LEU A 92 -13.51 -0.81 -9.89
C LEU A 92 -13.48 -0.99 -11.41
N GLU A 93 -14.50 -0.50 -12.15
CA GLU A 93 -14.58 -0.43 -13.61
C GLU A 93 -13.96 -1.66 -14.32
N PRO A 94 -14.65 -2.84 -14.36
CA PRO A 94 -14.03 -4.10 -14.79
C PRO A 94 -13.33 -4.03 -16.16
N GLY A 95 -13.92 -3.35 -17.14
CA GLY A 95 -13.34 -3.19 -18.48
C GLY A 95 -12.04 -2.40 -18.48
N ARG A 96 -12.01 -1.27 -17.78
CA ARG A 96 -10.81 -0.45 -17.64
C ARG A 96 -9.73 -1.17 -16.81
N THR A 97 -10.13 -1.84 -15.75
CA THR A 97 -9.23 -2.65 -14.92
C THR A 97 -8.58 -3.78 -15.72
N ALA A 98 -9.36 -4.48 -16.56
CA ALA A 98 -8.80 -5.48 -17.47
C ALA A 98 -7.79 -4.90 -18.47
N LEU A 99 -8.09 -3.72 -19.02
CA LEU A 99 -7.17 -3.03 -19.93
C LEU A 99 -5.85 -2.69 -19.22
N GLU A 100 -5.90 -2.10 -18.03
CA GLU A 100 -4.71 -1.78 -17.21
C GLU A 100 -3.86 -3.03 -16.95
N PHE A 101 -4.48 -4.16 -16.58
CA PHE A 101 -3.81 -5.43 -16.32
C PHE A 101 -3.13 -6.00 -17.58
N ARG A 102 -3.85 -5.99 -18.72
CA ARG A 102 -3.32 -6.46 -20.01
C ARG A 102 -2.15 -5.62 -20.49
N GLU A 103 -2.28 -4.30 -20.47
CA GLU A 103 -1.22 -3.39 -20.90
C GLU A 103 0.06 -3.58 -20.08
N LYS A 104 -0.06 -3.71 -18.77
CA LYS A 104 1.06 -3.99 -17.87
C LYS A 104 1.77 -5.29 -18.27
N THR A 105 1.02 -6.37 -18.50
CA THR A 105 1.60 -7.66 -18.86
C THR A 105 2.15 -7.65 -20.28
N ALA A 106 1.48 -6.96 -21.22
CA ALA A 106 1.92 -6.85 -22.60
C ALA A 106 3.29 -6.19 -22.75
N ARG A 107 3.59 -5.17 -21.93
CA ARG A 107 4.92 -4.54 -21.89
C ARG A 107 6.05 -5.53 -21.60
N LEU A 108 5.76 -6.65 -20.93
CA LEU A 108 6.75 -7.68 -20.60
C LEU A 108 6.97 -8.67 -21.73
N LEU A 109 6.08 -8.78 -22.72
CA LEU A 109 6.20 -9.77 -23.81
C LEU A 109 7.43 -9.55 -24.67
N GLU A 110 7.83 -8.30 -24.88
CA GLU A 110 9.00 -7.92 -25.68
C GLU A 110 10.15 -7.36 -24.84
N ALA A 111 10.05 -7.53 -23.52
CA ALA A 111 11.04 -6.99 -22.59
C ALA A 111 12.44 -7.61 -22.84
N LYS A 112 13.44 -6.75 -22.86
CA LYS A 112 14.85 -7.11 -22.97
C LYS A 112 15.59 -6.65 -21.72
N PRO A 113 16.62 -7.39 -21.28
CA PRO A 113 17.45 -6.92 -20.19
C PRO A 113 18.11 -5.58 -20.51
N LEU A 114 18.12 -4.67 -19.54
CA LEU A 114 18.90 -3.44 -19.63
C LEU A 114 20.40 -3.78 -19.45
N LYS A 115 21.25 -3.03 -20.13
CA LYS A 115 22.69 -3.09 -19.87
C LYS A 115 22.97 -2.58 -18.46
N THR A 116 23.99 -3.15 -17.82
CA THR A 116 24.46 -2.63 -16.52
C THR A 116 24.91 -1.17 -16.68
N GLY A 117 24.43 -0.30 -15.80
CA GLY A 117 24.74 1.12 -15.89
C GLY A 117 24.02 1.94 -14.80
N ARG A 118 24.26 3.23 -14.81
CA ARG A 118 23.54 4.20 -14.01
C ARG A 118 22.47 4.88 -14.86
N TYR A 119 21.25 4.87 -14.38
CA TYR A 119 20.08 5.43 -15.07
C TYR A 119 19.35 6.41 -14.16
N ARG A 120 18.79 7.45 -14.74
CA ARG A 120 17.72 8.22 -14.08
C ARG A 120 16.52 7.31 -13.99
N ALA A 121 15.99 7.10 -12.78
CA ALA A 121 14.86 6.23 -12.55
C ALA A 121 13.63 7.03 -12.11
N TYR A 122 12.49 6.71 -12.70
CA TYR A 122 11.17 7.20 -12.33
C TYR A 122 10.36 6.03 -11.79
N LEU A 123 9.84 6.15 -10.58
CA LEU A 123 9.04 5.10 -9.97
C LEU A 123 7.56 5.40 -10.18
N GLU A 124 6.85 4.49 -10.82
CA GLU A 124 5.38 4.55 -10.83
C GLU A 124 4.83 4.44 -9.39
N PRO A 125 3.62 4.96 -9.12
CA PRO A 125 3.03 4.94 -7.77
C PRO A 125 3.04 3.58 -7.11
N ARG A 126 2.81 2.50 -7.86
CA ARG A 126 2.84 1.13 -7.35
C ARG A 126 4.25 0.69 -6.93
N ALA A 127 5.26 0.97 -7.73
CA ALA A 127 6.64 0.68 -7.38
C ALA A 127 7.06 1.47 -6.14
N MET A 128 6.66 2.74 -6.06
CA MET A 128 6.91 3.56 -4.87
C MET A 128 6.20 3.01 -3.63
N ALA A 129 4.94 2.58 -3.73
CA ALA A 129 4.19 1.98 -2.62
C ALA A 129 4.87 0.70 -2.09
N LEU A 130 5.39 -0.16 -2.99
CA LEU A 130 6.19 -1.33 -2.60
C LEU A 130 7.49 -0.94 -1.88
N LEU A 131 8.19 0.07 -2.36
CA LEU A 131 9.39 0.58 -1.70
C LEU A 131 9.07 1.15 -0.32
N LEU A 132 8.00 1.95 -0.19
CA LEU A 132 7.54 2.50 1.08
C LEU A 132 7.14 1.40 2.07
N SER A 133 6.57 0.28 1.61
CA SER A 133 6.25 -0.85 2.49
C SER A 133 7.50 -1.47 3.13
N GLY A 134 8.62 -1.52 2.40
CA GLY A 134 9.91 -1.94 2.95
C GLY A 134 10.49 -0.94 3.96
N VAL A 135 10.33 0.36 3.71
CA VAL A 135 10.80 1.42 4.62
C VAL A 135 9.93 1.53 5.88
N ALA A 136 8.66 1.11 5.82
CA ALA A 136 7.70 1.23 6.92
C ALA A 136 8.18 0.59 8.22
N GLU A 137 8.91 -0.52 8.14
CA GLU A 137 9.51 -1.19 9.31
C GLU A 137 10.53 -0.30 10.02
N ALA A 138 11.33 0.46 9.27
CA ALA A 138 12.30 1.40 9.85
C ALA A 138 11.63 2.60 10.53
N LEU A 139 10.38 2.91 10.19
CA LEU A 139 9.60 3.99 10.80
C LEU A 139 8.88 3.55 12.08
N SER A 140 8.90 2.27 12.41
CA SER A 140 8.25 1.74 13.61
C SER A 140 9.00 2.13 14.89
N GLY A 141 8.32 2.82 15.79
CA GLY A 141 8.85 3.11 17.14
C GLY A 141 9.21 1.85 17.92
N LYS A 142 8.53 0.73 17.65
CA LYS A 142 8.87 -0.56 18.26
C LYS A 142 10.21 -1.08 17.77
N ASN A 143 10.45 -1.04 16.46
CA ASN A 143 11.73 -1.43 15.89
C ASN A 143 12.86 -0.48 16.35
N ALA A 144 12.57 0.81 16.50
CA ALA A 144 13.52 1.76 17.07
C ALA A 144 13.87 1.42 18.52
N LEU A 145 12.88 1.11 19.36
CA LEU A 145 13.07 0.73 20.76
C LEU A 145 13.89 -0.56 20.90
N GLU A 146 13.71 -1.51 20.00
CA GLU A 146 14.45 -2.78 19.95
C GLU A 146 15.83 -2.64 19.27
N GLY A 147 16.25 -1.44 18.87
CA GLY A 147 17.52 -1.21 18.16
C GLY A 147 17.52 -1.74 16.72
N LYS A 148 16.34 -2.02 16.16
CA LYS A 148 16.14 -2.59 14.82
C LYS A 148 15.78 -1.53 13.76
N SER A 149 16.03 -0.26 14.02
CA SER A 149 15.80 0.80 13.05
C SER A 149 17.07 1.61 12.80
N ARG A 150 17.46 1.69 11.54
CA ARG A 150 18.58 2.54 11.09
C ARG A 150 18.34 4.04 11.32
N LEU A 151 17.10 4.41 11.61
CA LEU A 151 16.71 5.80 11.88
C LEU A 151 16.83 6.18 13.37
N LEU A 152 17.18 5.23 14.24
CA LEU A 152 17.38 5.50 15.66
C LEU A 152 18.48 6.55 15.84
N GLY A 153 18.20 7.59 16.64
CA GLY A 153 19.11 8.72 16.87
C GLY A 153 19.11 9.80 15.76
N ARG A 154 18.33 9.62 14.68
CA ARG A 154 18.35 10.53 13.54
C ARG A 154 17.16 11.52 13.48
N LEU A 155 16.42 11.67 14.57
CA LEU A 155 15.35 12.69 14.66
C LEU A 155 15.93 14.09 14.43
N GLY A 156 15.27 14.85 13.56
CA GLY A 156 15.72 16.19 13.16
C GLY A 156 16.76 16.21 12.06
N GLU A 157 17.31 15.07 11.68
CA GLU A 157 18.28 15.00 10.57
C GLU A 157 17.59 14.95 9.19
N ARG A 158 18.30 15.44 8.21
CA ARG A 158 17.92 15.28 6.81
C ARG A 158 18.28 13.87 6.33
N ILE A 159 17.26 13.09 6.03
CA ILE A 159 17.40 11.71 5.56
C ILE A 159 16.99 11.53 4.09
N ALA A 160 16.37 12.54 3.50
CA ALA A 160 15.90 12.49 2.11
C ALA A 160 16.03 13.86 1.43
N SER A 161 15.73 13.92 0.14
CA SER A 161 15.63 15.18 -0.61
C SER A 161 14.65 16.15 0.03
N PRO A 162 14.89 17.49 -0.05
CA PRO A 162 13.91 18.51 0.38
C PRO A 162 12.54 18.41 -0.31
N LEU A 163 12.46 17.71 -1.43
CA LEU A 163 11.20 17.46 -2.14
C LEU A 163 10.37 16.33 -1.51
N VAL A 164 10.92 15.58 -0.55
CA VAL A 164 10.25 14.43 0.07
C VAL A 164 9.54 14.86 1.35
N THR A 165 8.23 14.76 1.33
CA THR A 165 7.39 14.80 2.54
C THR A 165 6.62 13.49 2.62
N LEU A 166 6.89 12.70 3.66
CA LEU A 166 6.28 11.39 3.91
C LEU A 166 5.26 11.52 5.03
N VAL A 167 4.04 11.09 4.76
CA VAL A 167 2.90 11.24 5.67
C VAL A 167 2.24 9.90 5.88
N ASP A 168 1.81 9.61 7.09
CA ASP A 168 0.81 8.60 7.39
C ASP A 168 -0.50 9.29 7.80
N ASP A 169 -1.60 8.97 7.11
CA ASP A 169 -2.89 9.61 7.36
C ASP A 169 -4.04 8.60 7.48
N PRO A 170 -4.41 8.24 8.71
CA PRO A 170 -5.55 7.36 8.98
C PRO A 170 -6.91 8.02 8.78
N THR A 171 -6.96 9.31 8.45
CA THR A 171 -8.21 10.07 8.28
C THR A 171 -8.65 10.22 6.83
N LEU A 172 -7.87 9.71 5.88
CA LEU A 172 -8.22 9.77 4.45
C LEU A 172 -9.54 9.06 4.19
N GLU A 173 -10.52 9.77 3.63
CA GLU A 173 -11.86 9.25 3.34
C GLU A 173 -11.81 7.98 2.47
N LYS A 174 -11.00 8.01 1.42
CA LYS A 174 -10.81 6.88 0.49
C LYS A 174 -9.64 5.96 0.86
N GLY A 175 -9.00 6.20 2.00
CA GLY A 175 -7.87 5.38 2.47
C GLY A 175 -8.33 3.98 2.88
N LEU A 176 -7.65 2.95 2.37
CA LEU A 176 -8.03 1.55 2.63
C LEU A 176 -7.81 1.13 4.08
N LEU A 177 -6.90 1.79 4.80
CA LEU A 177 -6.52 1.50 6.18
C LEU A 177 -6.94 2.62 7.15
N SER A 178 -7.86 3.49 6.75
CA SER A 178 -8.38 4.55 7.61
C SER A 178 -9.14 3.99 8.80
N ARG A 179 -8.96 4.65 9.95
CA ARG A 179 -9.54 4.24 11.25
C ARG A 179 -9.62 5.45 12.20
N PRO A 180 -10.64 5.56 13.07
CA PRO A 180 -10.79 6.70 13.98
C PRO A 180 -9.90 6.61 15.23
N PHE A 181 -9.52 5.40 15.61
CA PHE A 181 -8.61 5.13 16.74
C PHE A 181 -7.76 3.89 16.47
N ASP A 182 -6.64 3.78 17.16
CA ASP A 182 -5.71 2.67 17.06
C ASP A 182 -6.10 1.48 17.96
N ALA A 183 -5.26 0.45 18.02
CA ALA A 183 -5.54 -0.75 18.82
C ALA A 183 -5.47 -0.55 20.35
N GLU A 184 -5.05 0.61 20.82
CA GLU A 184 -5.07 1.01 22.23
C GLU A 184 -6.21 1.99 22.53
N GLY A 185 -6.99 2.42 21.52
CA GLY A 185 -8.05 3.41 21.65
C GLY A 185 -7.56 4.86 21.55
N THR A 186 -6.32 5.08 21.18
CA THR A 186 -5.79 6.42 20.92
C THR A 186 -6.42 6.96 19.63
N PRO A 187 -7.06 8.16 19.66
CA PRO A 187 -7.52 8.81 18.44
C PRO A 187 -6.41 8.96 17.42
N THR A 188 -6.69 8.62 16.18
CA THR A 188 -5.70 8.72 15.11
C THR A 188 -5.71 10.11 14.47
N ALA A 189 -4.58 10.53 13.96
CA ALA A 189 -4.42 11.81 13.27
C ALA A 189 -3.35 11.72 12.19
N ARG A 190 -3.45 12.62 11.22
CA ARG A 190 -2.41 12.77 10.19
C ARG A 190 -1.05 13.04 10.85
N THR A 191 -0.05 12.24 10.51
CA THR A 191 1.30 12.29 11.06
C THR A 191 2.31 12.54 9.95
N VAL A 192 3.03 13.65 10.02
CA VAL A 192 4.15 13.92 9.10
C VAL A 192 5.40 13.25 9.65
N VAL A 193 5.82 12.17 9.00
CA VAL A 193 6.97 11.36 9.39
C VAL A 193 8.29 11.98 8.91
N VAL A 194 8.30 12.43 7.67
CA VAL A 194 9.42 13.18 7.08
C VAL A 194 8.84 14.46 6.48
N GLU A 195 9.39 15.61 6.85
CA GLU A 195 8.98 16.92 6.34
C GLU A 195 10.11 17.54 5.53
N LYS A 196 9.90 17.75 4.25
CA LYS A 196 10.91 18.34 3.35
C LYS A 196 12.30 17.71 3.53
N GLY A 197 12.32 16.38 3.62
CA GLY A 197 13.52 15.56 3.79
C GLY A 197 14.02 15.41 5.21
N VAL A 198 13.44 16.11 6.20
CA VAL A 198 13.85 16.04 7.61
C VAL A 198 12.99 15.03 8.36
N PHE A 199 13.61 14.07 9.04
CA PHE A 199 12.93 13.07 9.85
C PHE A 199 12.36 13.66 11.12
N LYS A 200 11.04 13.61 11.30
CA LYS A 200 10.32 14.31 12.37
C LYS A 200 9.91 13.41 13.52
N THR A 201 9.51 12.18 13.23
CA THR A 201 9.00 11.25 14.24
C THR A 201 9.00 9.82 13.71
N PHE A 202 9.10 8.86 14.61
CA PHE A 202 8.64 7.48 14.36
C PHE A 202 7.12 7.42 14.45
N LEU A 203 6.55 6.31 13.98
CA LEU A 203 5.17 5.93 14.28
C LEU A 203 5.16 5.27 15.67
N HIS A 204 4.28 5.71 16.56
CA HIS A 204 4.29 5.30 17.97
C HIS A 204 2.93 4.75 18.42
N ASN A 205 2.99 3.81 19.36
CA ASN A 205 1.96 3.47 20.31
C ASN A 205 2.30 4.06 21.71
N LEU A 206 1.50 3.81 22.72
CA LEU A 206 1.74 4.32 24.08
C LEU A 206 3.07 3.85 24.68
N GLU A 207 3.40 2.57 24.52
CA GLU A 207 4.63 1.97 25.02
C GLU A 207 5.87 2.65 24.43
N THR A 208 5.95 2.68 23.10
CA THR A 208 7.12 3.20 22.38
C THR A 208 7.26 4.72 22.50
N ALA A 209 6.15 5.43 22.54
CA ALA A 209 6.14 6.87 22.78
C ALA A 209 6.73 7.21 24.15
N LYS A 210 6.27 6.51 25.20
CA LYS A 210 6.78 6.69 26.57
C LYS A 210 8.26 6.33 26.68
N ALA A 211 8.65 5.16 26.16
CA ALA A 211 10.02 4.66 26.26
C ALA A 211 11.04 5.53 25.52
N LEU A 212 10.66 6.13 24.39
CA LEU A 212 11.54 6.99 23.59
C LEU A 212 11.36 8.50 23.86
N GLY A 213 10.54 8.87 24.87
CA GLY A 213 10.29 10.26 25.22
C GLY A 213 9.62 11.06 24.08
N GLN A 214 8.78 10.41 23.29
CA GLN A 214 8.11 10.98 22.12
C GLN A 214 6.59 11.08 22.34
N ARG A 215 5.90 11.80 21.44
CA ARG A 215 4.43 11.86 21.44
C ARG A 215 3.87 10.57 20.84
N ASN A 216 2.81 10.02 21.46
CA ASN A 216 2.04 8.95 20.82
C ASN A 216 1.36 9.46 19.54
N THR A 217 1.52 8.70 18.47
CA THR A 217 0.99 9.06 17.14
C THR A 217 -0.26 8.26 16.73
N GLY A 218 -0.76 7.36 17.62
CA GLY A 218 -1.97 6.58 17.36
C GLY A 218 -1.75 5.47 16.34
N HIS A 219 -0.59 4.80 16.39
CA HIS A 219 -0.23 3.75 15.44
C HIS A 219 -0.13 2.36 16.05
N ALA A 220 -0.73 2.16 17.25
CA ALA A 220 -0.87 0.83 17.81
C ALA A 220 -1.63 -0.08 16.83
N ALA A 221 -1.08 -1.27 16.59
CA ALA A 221 -1.66 -2.24 15.68
C ALA A 221 -1.50 -3.65 16.22
N ARG A 222 -2.54 -4.48 16.07
CA ARG A 222 -2.47 -5.91 16.33
C ARG A 222 -3.51 -6.67 15.53
N SER A 223 -3.22 -7.92 15.22
CA SER A 223 -4.25 -8.88 14.85
C SER A 223 -4.92 -9.45 16.13
N TYR A 224 -6.08 -10.08 15.97
CA TYR A 224 -6.77 -10.73 17.12
C TYR A 224 -5.96 -11.89 17.76
N ARG A 225 -4.93 -12.40 17.09
CA ARG A 225 -4.01 -13.44 17.59
C ARG A 225 -2.60 -12.93 17.86
N GLY A 226 -2.31 -11.67 17.53
CA GLY A 226 -0.97 -11.11 17.63
C GLY A 226 -0.75 -10.27 18.87
N THR A 227 0.51 -10.03 19.20
CA THR A 227 0.92 -9.05 20.18
C THR A 227 0.71 -7.64 19.65
N LEU A 228 0.63 -6.67 20.55
CA LEU A 228 0.57 -5.27 20.21
C LEU A 228 1.90 -4.83 19.56
N GLY A 229 1.80 -4.16 18.43
CA GLY A 229 2.91 -3.59 17.68
C GLY A 229 2.61 -2.18 17.22
N VAL A 230 3.42 -1.71 16.29
CA VAL A 230 3.25 -0.42 15.61
C VAL A 230 3.23 -0.67 14.10
N ALA A 231 2.25 -0.13 13.40
CA ALA A 231 2.17 -0.23 11.95
C ALA A 231 1.58 1.06 11.35
N PRO A 232 2.00 1.43 10.13
CA PRO A 232 1.41 2.53 9.39
C PRO A 232 -0.06 2.23 9.03
N THR A 233 -0.75 3.28 8.62
CA THR A 233 -2.08 3.22 8.02
C THR A 233 -1.99 3.52 6.52
N ASN A 234 -2.31 4.72 6.10
CA ASN A 234 -2.20 5.14 4.71
C ASN A 234 -0.91 5.97 4.56
N LEU A 235 0.20 5.28 4.34
CA LEU A 235 1.52 5.91 4.17
C LEU A 235 1.72 6.34 2.72
N TYR A 236 2.03 7.62 2.49
CA TYR A 236 2.22 8.17 1.15
C TYR A 236 3.22 9.33 1.12
N LEU A 237 3.74 9.61 -0.07
CA LEU A 237 4.49 10.82 -0.36
C LEU A 237 3.54 11.94 -0.80
N GLU A 238 3.67 13.12 -0.21
CA GLU A 238 2.93 14.29 -0.70
C GLU A 238 3.41 14.68 -2.10
N PRO A 239 2.47 14.92 -3.04
CA PRO A 239 2.84 15.38 -4.36
C PRO A 239 3.39 16.81 -4.30
N VAL A 240 4.51 17.05 -4.96
CA VAL A 240 5.17 18.37 -5.04
C VAL A 240 5.09 19.01 -6.43
N GLY A 241 4.22 18.53 -7.29
CA GLY A 241 4.01 19.00 -8.65
C GLY A 241 4.09 17.90 -9.70
N ASN A 242 4.04 18.28 -10.97
CA ASN A 242 4.15 17.35 -12.09
C ASN A 242 5.61 17.22 -12.52
N LEU A 243 6.09 15.99 -12.59
CA LEU A 243 7.41 15.70 -13.12
C LEU A 243 7.31 15.42 -14.62
N ALA A 244 7.99 16.20 -15.44
CA ALA A 244 8.17 15.85 -16.84
C ALA A 244 9.13 14.66 -16.94
N LEU A 245 8.66 13.56 -17.52
CA LEU A 245 9.51 12.42 -17.84
C LEU A 245 10.43 12.81 -19.00
N THR A 246 11.72 12.82 -18.73
CA THR A 246 12.77 13.00 -19.74
C THR A 246 13.43 11.65 -20.01
N ASP A 247 14.65 11.63 -20.50
CA ASP A 247 15.41 10.39 -20.67
C ASP A 247 15.61 9.65 -19.34
N GLY A 248 15.36 8.33 -19.34
CA GLY A 248 15.45 7.51 -18.12
C GLY A 248 14.69 6.20 -18.19
N VAL A 249 14.66 5.50 -17.08
CA VAL A 249 13.96 4.22 -16.89
C VAL A 249 12.75 4.43 -16.00
N VAL A 250 11.59 3.96 -16.45
CA VAL A 250 10.37 3.92 -15.61
C VAL A 250 10.30 2.55 -14.92
N VAL A 251 10.38 2.56 -13.60
CA VAL A 251 10.23 1.36 -12.76
C VAL A 251 8.76 1.20 -12.43
N THR A 252 8.13 0.16 -12.95
CA THR A 252 6.70 -0.10 -12.76
C THR A 252 6.43 -1.05 -11.59
N GLU A 253 7.37 -1.94 -11.27
CA GLU A 253 7.24 -2.91 -10.21
C GLU A 253 8.61 -3.39 -9.72
N PHE A 254 8.69 -3.72 -8.44
CA PHE A 254 9.79 -4.47 -7.85
C PHE A 254 9.37 -5.90 -7.58
N MET A 255 10.21 -6.85 -7.92
CA MET A 255 10.00 -8.26 -7.59
C MET A 255 10.95 -8.67 -6.47
N GLY A 256 10.42 -9.37 -5.46
CA GLY A 256 11.25 -9.97 -4.41
C GLY A 256 11.82 -9.00 -3.36
N LEU A 257 11.34 -7.77 -3.25
CA LEU A 257 11.79 -6.83 -2.20
C LEU A 257 11.72 -7.42 -0.79
N HIS A 258 10.75 -8.31 -0.53
CA HIS A 258 10.59 -8.98 0.76
C HIS A 258 11.55 -10.15 0.97
N ALA A 259 12.22 -10.62 -0.08
CA ALA A 259 13.04 -11.84 -0.04
C ALA A 259 14.51 -11.60 0.31
N GLY A 260 14.95 -10.36 0.38
CA GLY A 260 16.36 -10.02 0.64
C GLY A 260 16.58 -8.74 1.41
N ALA A 261 15.54 -7.92 1.57
CA ALA A 261 15.68 -6.67 2.31
C ALA A 261 15.85 -6.94 3.81
N ASN A 262 16.91 -6.42 4.37
CA ASN A 262 17.12 -6.42 5.82
C ASN A 262 16.39 -5.19 6.41
N PRO A 263 15.31 -5.37 7.21
CA PRO A 263 14.55 -4.25 7.74
C PRO A 263 15.33 -3.38 8.74
N VAL A 264 16.44 -3.88 9.25
CA VAL A 264 17.32 -3.16 10.19
C VAL A 264 18.30 -2.27 9.44
N THR A 265 18.99 -2.83 8.47
CA THR A 265 20.03 -2.12 7.70
C THR A 265 19.49 -1.43 6.46
N LEU A 266 18.29 -1.80 6.00
CA LEU A 266 17.67 -1.37 4.75
C LEU A 266 18.50 -1.75 3.49
N ASP A 267 19.34 -2.80 3.62
CA ASP A 267 20.11 -3.37 2.52
C ASP A 267 19.33 -4.43 1.75
#